data_0458d94343701ea6f4d34450318d1dfe
#
_entry.id   0458d94343701ea6f4d34450318d1dfe
#
_cell.length_a   1.000
_cell.length_b   1.000
_cell.length_c   1.000
_cell.angle_alpha   90.00
_cell.angle_beta   90.00
_cell.angle_gamma   90.00
#
_symmetry.space_group_name_H-M   'P 1'
#
loop_
_entity.id
_entity.type
_entity.pdbx_description
1 polymer ?
#
loop_
_entity_poly.entity_id
_entity_poly.type
_entity_poly.pdbx_seq_one_letter_code
_entity_poly.pdbx_strand_id
1 'polypeptide(L)'
;MLSDLLIYFANTWRFVTELAPYLLFGFAIAGTLHVLIKPELVQRCLGIPGLGSVVKASLMGVPIPLCSCSVIPVVASLRRSGASRGATASFLSSTPQTGVDSMMATYALLGSIFAAVRVFVAFFCGVLTGYLIELFCKEATA
;
A
#
# COMPACT_ATOMS: atom_id res chain seq x y z
N MET A 1 12.37 -24.42 -28.47
CA MET A 1 11.85 -24.83 -27.14
C MET A 1 12.91 -24.68 -26.06
N LEU A 2 14.08 -25.38 -26.12
CA LEU A 2 15.09 -25.25 -25.05
C LEU A 2 15.76 -23.87 -25.01
N SER A 3 16.03 -23.28 -26.17
CA SER A 3 16.57 -21.93 -26.32
C SER A 3 15.60 -20.84 -25.77
N ASP A 4 14.31 -21.01 -26.03
CA ASP A 4 13.29 -20.07 -25.54
C ASP A 4 13.19 -20.14 -24.02
N LEU A 5 13.25 -21.33 -23.45
CA LEU A 5 13.25 -21.55 -21.99
C LEU A 5 14.47 -20.88 -21.31
N LEU A 6 15.64 -20.99 -21.93
CA LEU A 6 16.87 -20.35 -21.43
C LEU A 6 16.78 -18.82 -21.49
N ILE A 7 16.19 -18.28 -22.55
CA ILE A 7 15.96 -16.83 -22.71
C ILE A 7 14.98 -16.32 -21.68
N TYR A 8 13.88 -17.05 -21.42
CA TYR A 8 12.93 -16.70 -20.36
C TYR A 8 13.58 -16.71 -18.99
N PHE A 9 14.39 -17.74 -18.69
CA PHE A 9 15.07 -17.84 -17.41
C PHE A 9 16.11 -16.72 -17.21
N ALA A 10 16.88 -16.42 -18.23
CA ALA A 10 17.86 -15.33 -18.22
C ALA A 10 17.19 -13.95 -18.05
N ASN A 11 16.10 -13.71 -18.75
CA ASN A 11 15.34 -12.47 -18.62
C ASN A 11 14.71 -12.36 -17.22
N THR A 12 14.10 -13.42 -16.71
CA THR A 12 13.53 -13.44 -15.36
C THR A 12 14.59 -13.18 -14.30
N TRP A 13 15.76 -13.80 -14.42
CA TRP A 13 16.88 -13.57 -13.51
C TRP A 13 17.35 -12.13 -13.53
N ARG A 14 17.44 -11.55 -14.73
CA ARG A 14 17.81 -10.15 -14.91
C ARG A 14 16.81 -9.19 -14.23
N PHE A 15 15.50 -9.43 -14.44
CA PHE A 15 14.45 -8.65 -13.77
C PHE A 15 14.50 -8.77 -12.25
N VAL A 16 14.72 -9.96 -11.71
CA VAL A 16 14.85 -10.19 -10.27
C VAL A 16 16.05 -9.41 -9.70
N THR A 17 17.19 -9.49 -10.39
CA THR A 17 18.41 -8.78 -9.95
C THR A 17 18.25 -7.26 -10.00
N GLU A 18 17.51 -6.75 -10.98
CA GLU A 18 17.27 -5.32 -11.13
C GLU A 18 16.25 -4.79 -10.11
N LEU A 19 15.27 -5.62 -9.72
CA LEU A 19 14.27 -5.28 -8.69
C LEU A 19 14.79 -5.48 -7.25
N ALA A 20 15.79 -6.32 -7.04
CA ALA A 20 16.30 -6.68 -5.71
C ALA A 20 16.73 -5.46 -4.86
N PRO A 21 17.48 -4.46 -5.38
CA PRO A 21 17.87 -3.29 -4.58
C PRO A 21 16.68 -2.44 -4.16
N TYR A 22 15.65 -2.32 -5.01
CA TYR A 22 14.43 -1.57 -4.68
C TYR A 22 13.62 -2.27 -3.59
N LEU A 23 13.55 -3.60 -3.61
CA LEU A 23 12.91 -4.40 -2.57
C LEU A 23 13.64 -4.26 -1.23
N LEU A 24 14.97 -4.36 -1.22
CA LEU A 24 15.77 -4.18 0.00
C LEU A 24 15.59 -2.78 0.59
N PHE A 25 15.57 -1.75 -0.26
CA PHE A 25 15.34 -0.38 0.17
C PHE A 25 13.93 -0.19 0.75
N GLY A 26 12.91 -0.76 0.10
CA GLY A 26 11.54 -0.75 0.58
C GLY A 26 11.38 -1.46 1.94
N PHE A 27 12.04 -2.60 2.13
CA PHE A 27 12.05 -3.31 3.42
C PHE A 27 12.79 -2.51 4.52
N ALA A 28 13.88 -1.83 4.18
CA ALA A 28 14.61 -0.98 5.12
C ALA A 28 13.74 0.20 5.59
N ILE A 29 13.03 0.85 4.66
CA ILE A 29 12.08 1.93 5.01
C ILE A 29 10.95 1.39 5.87
N ALA A 30 10.35 0.26 5.50
CA ALA A 30 9.27 -0.37 6.25
C ALA A 30 9.70 -0.75 7.67
N GLY A 31 10.91 -1.29 7.83
CA GLY A 31 11.50 -1.62 9.13
C GLY A 31 11.74 -0.38 9.99
N THR A 32 12.25 0.69 9.39
CA THR A 32 12.47 1.97 10.08
C THR A 32 11.15 2.59 10.53
N LEU A 33 10.14 2.59 9.65
CA LEU A 33 8.80 3.08 9.98
C LEU A 33 8.19 2.28 11.14
N HIS A 34 8.37 0.96 11.15
CA HIS A 34 7.88 0.09 12.23
C HIS A 34 8.46 0.47 13.60
N VAL A 35 9.73 0.86 13.66
CA VAL A 35 10.39 1.29 14.90
C VAL A 35 9.98 2.69 15.31
N LEU A 36 9.76 3.59 14.36
CA LEU A 36 9.38 4.99 14.62
C LEU A 36 7.90 5.17 15.00
N ILE A 37 7.01 4.35 14.44
CA ILE A 37 5.57 4.48 14.69
C ILE A 37 5.24 3.84 16.05
N LYS A 38 5.00 4.68 17.03
CA LYS A 38 4.53 4.25 18.35
C LYS A 38 3.14 3.61 18.23
N PRO A 39 2.93 2.42 18.83
CA PRO A 39 1.64 1.72 18.77
C PRO A 39 0.48 2.54 19.34
N GLU A 40 0.74 3.42 20.31
CA GLU A 40 -0.27 4.30 20.89
C GLU A 40 -0.86 5.29 19.88
N LEU A 41 -0.03 5.79 18.95
CA LEU A 41 -0.47 6.71 17.90
C LEU A 41 -1.38 6.00 16.90
N VAL A 42 -1.03 4.76 16.56
CA VAL A 42 -1.83 3.91 15.65
C VAL A 42 -3.18 3.59 16.26
N GLN A 43 -3.20 3.19 17.55
CA GLN A 43 -4.44 2.91 18.25
C GLN A 43 -5.36 4.13 18.34
N ARG A 44 -4.81 5.30 18.59
CA ARG A 44 -5.58 6.54 18.72
C ARG A 44 -6.15 7.03 17.39
N CYS A 45 -5.42 6.85 16.29
CA CYS A 45 -5.82 7.35 14.97
C CYS A 45 -6.60 6.32 14.14
N LEU A 46 -6.22 5.04 14.23
CA LEU A 46 -6.72 3.97 13.37
C LEU A 46 -7.40 2.81 14.12
N GLY A 47 -7.36 2.81 15.47
CA GLY A 47 -7.92 1.74 16.30
C GLY A 47 -9.44 1.77 16.43
N ILE A 48 -10.06 2.94 16.29
CA ILE A 48 -11.52 3.08 16.41
C ILE A 48 -12.15 2.62 15.09
N PRO A 49 -12.98 1.56 15.09
CA PRO A 49 -13.69 1.14 13.89
C PRO A 49 -14.66 2.24 13.43
N GLY A 50 -14.58 2.62 12.17
CA GLY A 50 -15.48 3.63 11.59
C GLY A 50 -14.87 4.36 10.41
N LEU A 51 -15.72 5.08 9.67
CA LEU A 51 -15.36 5.88 8.50
C LEU A 51 -14.19 6.84 8.73
N GLY A 52 -14.13 7.45 9.91
CA GLY A 52 -13.05 8.39 10.25
C GLY A 52 -11.66 7.75 10.26
N SER A 53 -11.55 6.51 10.74
CA SER A 53 -10.30 5.74 10.73
C SER A 53 -9.88 5.33 9.32
N VAL A 54 -10.86 4.92 8.49
CA VAL A 54 -10.66 4.54 7.09
C VAL A 54 -10.16 5.73 6.27
N VAL A 55 -10.79 6.89 6.41
CA VAL A 55 -10.40 8.12 5.68
C VAL A 55 -8.99 8.58 6.10
N LYS A 56 -8.68 8.55 7.40
CA LYS A 56 -7.33 8.87 7.90
C LYS A 56 -6.29 7.90 7.37
N ALA A 57 -6.60 6.60 7.33
CA ALA A 57 -5.70 5.58 6.78
C ALA A 57 -5.43 5.80 5.29
N SER A 58 -6.47 6.10 4.49
CA SER A 58 -6.32 6.46 3.08
C SER A 58 -5.47 7.71 2.89
N LEU A 59 -5.74 8.74 3.68
CA LEU A 59 -5.01 10.01 3.60
C LEU A 59 -3.53 9.85 3.98
N MET A 60 -3.23 8.98 4.95
CA MET A 60 -1.85 8.66 5.32
C MET A 60 -1.17 7.75 4.28
N GLY A 61 -1.92 6.87 3.62
CA GLY A 61 -1.41 5.95 2.61
C GLY A 61 -0.99 6.65 1.31
N VAL A 62 -1.72 7.68 0.88
CA VAL A 62 -1.47 8.41 -0.38
C VAL A 62 -0.07 9.05 -0.44
N PRO A 63 0.43 9.79 0.56
CA PRO A 63 1.75 10.42 0.49
C PRO A 63 2.92 9.47 0.74
N ILE A 64 2.68 8.24 1.17
CA ILE A 64 3.75 7.28 1.47
C ILE A 64 4.05 6.44 0.23
N PRO A 65 5.19 6.65 -0.44
CA PRO A 65 5.53 5.95 -1.67
C PRO A 65 6.08 4.55 -1.37
N LEU A 66 5.22 3.63 -0.96
CA LEU A 66 5.59 2.23 -0.75
C LEU A 66 5.16 1.39 -1.94
N CYS A 67 6.07 0.53 -2.41
CA CYS A 67 5.73 -0.50 -3.38
C CYS A 67 4.81 -1.57 -2.76
N SER A 68 4.12 -2.32 -3.59
CA SER A 68 3.20 -3.38 -3.15
C SER A 68 3.84 -4.43 -2.23
N CYS A 69 5.14 -4.70 -2.41
CA CYS A 69 5.87 -5.69 -1.59
C CYS A 69 6.19 -5.15 -0.18
N SER A 70 6.48 -3.86 -0.06
CA SER A 70 6.85 -3.22 1.21
C SER A 70 5.64 -2.87 2.07
N VAL A 71 4.47 -2.72 1.47
CA VAL A 71 3.25 -2.38 2.21
C VAL A 71 2.75 -3.53 3.09
N ILE A 72 2.99 -4.78 2.70
CA ILE A 72 2.53 -5.97 3.42
C ILE A 72 3.07 -6.03 4.86
N PRO A 73 4.39 -5.95 5.11
CA PRO A 73 4.90 -5.96 6.48
C PRO A 73 4.44 -4.74 7.31
N VAL A 74 4.29 -3.58 6.68
CA VAL A 74 3.75 -2.37 7.35
C VAL A 74 2.31 -2.61 7.80
N VAL A 75 1.48 -3.15 6.92
CA VAL A 75 0.08 -3.48 7.23
C VAL A 75 -0.04 -4.53 8.33
N ALA A 76 0.80 -5.57 8.31
CA ALA A 76 0.83 -6.59 9.35
C ALA A 76 1.21 -5.96 10.72
N SER A 77 2.14 -5.03 10.72
CA SER A 77 2.54 -4.27 11.91
C SER A 77 1.42 -3.37 12.42
N LEU A 78 0.78 -2.59 11.55
CA LEU A 78 -0.38 -1.75 11.88
C LEU A 78 -1.49 -2.58 12.54
N ARG A 79 -1.75 -3.76 11.99
CA ARG A 79 -2.76 -4.68 12.49
C ARG A 79 -2.42 -5.20 13.89
N ARG A 80 -1.16 -5.57 14.12
CA ARG A 80 -0.67 -5.97 15.45
C ARG A 80 -0.71 -4.84 16.46
N SER A 81 -0.53 -3.60 16.01
CA SER A 81 -0.64 -2.39 16.82
C SER A 81 -2.08 -1.95 17.10
N GLY A 82 -3.09 -2.72 16.68
CA GLY A 82 -4.50 -2.48 17.02
C GLY A 82 -5.27 -1.62 16.02
N ALA A 83 -4.79 -1.45 14.78
CA ALA A 83 -5.55 -0.78 13.73
C ALA A 83 -6.81 -1.58 13.34
N SER A 84 -7.91 -0.88 13.01
CA SER A 84 -9.14 -1.51 12.56
C SER A 84 -8.94 -2.25 11.22
N ARG A 85 -9.79 -3.23 10.93
CA ARG A 85 -9.71 -4.02 9.69
C ARG A 85 -9.92 -3.14 8.46
N GLY A 86 -10.90 -2.24 8.53
CA GLY A 86 -11.19 -1.31 7.46
C GLY A 86 -10.06 -0.31 7.20
N ALA A 87 -9.47 0.28 8.24
CA ALA A 87 -8.34 1.17 8.10
C ALA A 87 -7.11 0.47 7.50
N THR A 88 -6.84 -0.76 7.92
CA THR A 88 -5.74 -1.57 7.41
C THR A 88 -5.90 -1.88 5.92
N ALA A 89 -7.12 -2.25 5.52
CA ALA A 89 -7.43 -2.55 4.11
C ALA A 89 -7.44 -1.29 3.24
N SER A 90 -7.92 -0.18 3.76
CA SER A 90 -7.87 1.13 3.09
C SER A 90 -6.44 1.55 2.81
N PHE A 91 -5.55 1.45 3.78
CA PHE A 91 -4.13 1.72 3.63
C PHE A 91 -3.46 0.78 2.61
N LEU A 92 -3.76 -0.53 2.68
CA LEU A 92 -3.24 -1.53 1.75
C LEU A 92 -3.67 -1.28 0.30
N SER A 93 -4.88 -0.74 0.09
CA SER A 93 -5.41 -0.44 -1.24
C SER A 93 -4.87 0.88 -1.79
N SER A 94 -4.82 1.94 -0.98
CA SER A 94 -4.44 3.27 -1.44
C SER A 94 -2.93 3.42 -1.72
N THR A 95 -2.08 2.86 -0.87
CA THR A 95 -0.62 3.04 -0.93
C THR A 95 0.02 2.56 -2.24
N PRO A 96 -0.22 1.33 -2.76
CA PRO A 96 0.41 0.88 -3.99
C PRO A 96 -0.13 1.57 -5.25
N GLN A 97 -1.30 2.18 -5.20
CA GLN A 97 -1.85 2.92 -6.33
C GLN A 97 -1.15 4.26 -6.56
N THR A 98 -0.57 4.84 -5.51
CA THR A 98 0.16 6.12 -5.53
C THR A 98 1.68 5.94 -5.46
N GLY A 99 2.19 4.75 -5.73
CA GLY A 99 3.62 4.47 -5.78
C GLY A 99 4.37 5.37 -6.77
N VAL A 100 5.60 5.78 -6.44
CA VAL A 100 6.42 6.70 -7.24
C VAL A 100 6.59 6.20 -8.68
N ASP A 101 6.91 4.93 -8.85
CA ASP A 101 7.10 4.32 -10.19
C ASP A 101 5.86 4.49 -11.05
N SER A 102 4.70 4.24 -10.47
CA SER A 102 3.42 4.29 -11.15
C SER A 102 3.00 5.73 -11.45
N MET A 103 3.30 6.67 -10.54
CA MET A 103 3.03 8.10 -10.72
C MET A 103 3.94 8.70 -11.79
N MET A 104 5.23 8.40 -11.77
CA MET A 104 6.18 8.87 -12.78
C MET A 104 5.84 8.32 -14.18
N ALA A 105 5.50 7.03 -14.28
CA ALA A 105 5.06 6.44 -15.54
C ALA A 105 3.78 7.10 -16.07
N THR A 106 2.80 7.34 -15.22
CA THR A 106 1.55 8.03 -15.61
C THR A 106 1.81 9.47 -16.03
N TYR A 107 2.67 10.19 -15.29
CA TYR A 107 3.03 11.57 -15.62
C TYR A 107 3.76 11.66 -16.97
N ALA A 108 4.72 10.76 -17.22
CA ALA A 108 5.52 10.74 -18.43
C ALA A 108 4.71 10.35 -19.68
N LEU A 109 3.74 9.42 -19.54
CA LEU A 109 2.99 8.87 -20.67
C LEU A 109 1.67 9.60 -20.95
N LEU A 110 0.95 10.01 -19.92
CA LEU A 110 -0.40 10.56 -20.01
C LEU A 110 -0.51 12.04 -19.57
N GLY A 111 0.52 12.58 -18.96
CA GLY A 111 0.55 13.98 -18.52
C GLY A 111 0.01 14.20 -17.09
N SER A 112 0.10 15.45 -16.65
CA SER A 112 -0.19 15.86 -15.27
C SER A 112 -1.66 15.70 -14.84
N ILE A 113 -2.59 15.86 -15.79
CA ILE A 113 -4.04 15.76 -15.50
C ILE A 113 -4.40 14.34 -15.08
N PHE A 114 -3.91 13.34 -15.81
CA PHE A 114 -4.16 11.93 -15.48
C PHE A 114 -3.48 11.50 -14.17
N ALA A 115 -2.31 12.04 -13.87
CA ALA A 115 -1.65 11.80 -12.59
C ALA A 115 -2.49 12.34 -11.42
N ALA A 116 -3.06 13.54 -11.54
CA ALA A 116 -3.96 14.10 -10.52
C ALA A 116 -5.24 13.26 -10.35
N VAL A 117 -5.90 12.91 -11.46
CA VAL A 117 -7.10 12.04 -11.42
C VAL A 117 -6.79 10.70 -10.76
N ARG A 118 -5.63 10.11 -11.02
CA ARG A 118 -5.20 8.86 -10.40
C ARG A 118 -5.11 8.95 -8.88
N VAL A 119 -4.59 10.05 -8.33
CA VAL A 119 -4.53 10.27 -6.87
C VAL A 119 -5.95 10.33 -6.27
N PHE A 120 -6.87 11.05 -6.92
CA PHE A 120 -8.26 11.10 -6.48
C PHE A 120 -8.92 9.73 -6.50
N VAL A 121 -8.77 8.99 -7.59
CA VAL A 121 -9.32 7.64 -7.72
C VAL A 121 -8.72 6.69 -6.67
N ALA A 122 -7.41 6.75 -6.43
CA ALA A 122 -6.74 5.94 -5.41
C ALA A 122 -7.31 6.21 -4.00
N PHE A 123 -7.52 7.48 -3.67
CA PHE A 123 -8.14 7.88 -2.40
C PHE A 123 -9.56 7.33 -2.26
N PHE A 124 -10.40 7.54 -3.27
CA PHE A 124 -11.79 7.04 -3.24
C PHE A 124 -11.86 5.52 -3.18
N CYS A 125 -11.04 4.81 -3.98
CA CYS A 125 -10.98 3.34 -3.95
C CYS A 125 -10.51 2.83 -2.58
N GLY A 126 -9.52 3.48 -1.97
CA GLY A 126 -9.04 3.14 -0.64
C GLY A 126 -10.13 3.30 0.43
N VAL A 127 -10.84 4.43 0.41
CA VAL A 127 -11.95 4.69 1.34
C VAL A 127 -13.09 3.69 1.12
N LEU A 128 -13.47 3.45 -0.13
CA LEU A 128 -14.54 2.51 -0.46
C LEU A 128 -14.21 1.09 0.00
N THR A 129 -13.00 0.61 -0.28
CA THR A 129 -12.53 -0.71 0.13
C THR A 129 -12.51 -0.83 1.65
N GLY A 130 -11.97 0.15 2.34
CA GLY A 130 -11.93 0.14 3.80
C GLY A 130 -13.31 0.18 4.44
N TYR A 131 -14.23 0.96 3.87
CA TYR A 131 -15.61 1.03 4.33
C TYR A 131 -16.37 -0.28 4.13
N LEU A 132 -16.25 -0.90 2.96
CA LEU A 132 -16.88 -2.19 2.69
C LEU A 132 -16.38 -3.27 3.64
N ILE A 133 -15.08 -3.35 3.87
CA ILE A 133 -14.50 -4.32 4.80
C ILE A 133 -14.95 -4.07 6.24
N GLU A 134 -15.06 -2.81 6.66
CA GLU A 134 -15.57 -2.46 7.99
C GLU A 134 -17.02 -2.93 8.15
N LEU A 135 -17.84 -2.72 7.11
CA LEU A 135 -19.25 -3.12 7.09
C LEU A 135 -19.41 -4.64 7.18
N PHE A 136 -18.71 -5.38 6.30
CA PHE A 136 -18.77 -6.85 6.30
C PHE A 136 -18.17 -7.49 7.55
N CYS A 137 -17.11 -6.92 8.11
CA CYS A 137 -16.52 -7.43 9.33
C CYS A 137 -17.34 -7.12 10.60
N LYS A 138 -18.18 -6.11 10.57
CA LYS A 138 -19.11 -5.81 11.67
C LYS A 138 -20.22 -6.84 11.76
N GLU A 139 -20.70 -7.33 10.62
CA GLU A 139 -21.71 -8.39 10.56
C GLU A 139 -21.15 -9.76 11.02
N ALA A 140 -19.87 -10.03 10.78
CA ALA A 140 -19.24 -11.30 11.17
C ALA A 140 -18.91 -11.40 12.68
N THR A 141 -19.06 -10.32 13.45
CA THR A 141 -18.77 -10.27 14.89
C THR A 141 -20.06 -10.14 15.74
N ALA A 142 -21.20 -10.08 15.09
CA ALA A 142 -22.53 -10.12 15.74
C ALA A 142 -23.09 -11.53 15.74
#